data_1e37454e5d92d1b4b92b91ec4a28026e
#
_entry.id   1e37454e5d92d1b4b92b91ec4a28026e
#
_cell.length_a   1.000
_cell.length_b   1.000
_cell.length_c   1.000
_cell.angle_alpha   90.00
_cell.angle_beta   90.00
_cell.angle_gamma   90.00
#
_symmetry.space_group_name_H-M   'P 1'
#
loop_
_entity.id
_entity.type
_entity.pdbx_description
1 polymer ?
#
loop_
_entity_poly.entity_id
_entity_poly.type
_entity_poly.pdbx_seq_one_letter_code
_entity_poly.pdbx_strand_id
1 'polypeptide(L)'
;MSKIWSDQRKFEIWLEIEVLACEAMAGLCQIPKEDAAEIRKRARFSIPKILEIEKRTNHDVIAFLENVAESVGPASRWIHQGLTSSDILDTTLAVQLNESCQILLDDLEALRSVIADQARRYKMTPMIGRSHGVHAEPITFGLKLALMYDEFGRAIERLTQTRERIRVGKISGAVGTHAHIDPKIERSVCEKLGLKPATLSTQIVQRDRHAEFMTTLAVIASSIDRWATELRHLQRTEVLEVEEFFGEGQKGSSAMPHKRNPITNERLSGLARVIRGNAVVALENVALWHERDISHSSAERIILPDSCILLDYMLVKLCDVVEKLQVYPNRMAENLALTKGLYFSQSILLALTRAGAERKKAYEAVQRAAMKTWKGEGTFAENAKLEPEIAARLAPEEIDRLCSFDIHFEHVDATFRALGLE
;
A
#
# COMPACT_ATOMS: atom_id res chain seq x y z
N MET A 1 -4.04 5.61 13.33
CA MET A 1 -2.77 6.28 12.93
C MET A 1 -2.46 7.56 13.73
N SER A 2 -3.33 8.58 13.81
CA SER A 2 -3.04 9.89 14.46
C SER A 2 -2.56 9.82 15.91
N LYS A 3 -3.00 8.83 16.70
CA LYS A 3 -2.51 8.65 18.09
C LYS A 3 -1.02 8.32 18.15
N ILE A 4 -0.51 7.51 17.20
CA ILE A 4 0.90 7.11 17.16
C ILE A 4 1.81 8.32 16.96
N TRP A 5 1.37 9.28 16.12
CA TRP A 5 2.13 10.46 15.75
C TRP A 5 1.81 11.70 16.61
N SER A 6 1.09 11.51 17.74
CA SER A 6 0.82 12.60 18.68
C SER A 6 2.04 12.88 19.59
N ASP A 7 2.16 14.14 20.06
CA ASP A 7 3.16 14.49 21.05
C ASP A 7 3.01 13.68 22.35
N GLN A 8 1.78 13.35 22.73
CA GLN A 8 1.50 12.52 23.90
C GLN A 8 2.20 11.16 23.76
N ARG A 9 1.98 10.45 22.61
CA ARG A 9 2.60 9.14 22.38
C ARG A 9 4.11 9.22 22.28
N LYS A 10 4.63 10.23 21.61
CA LYS A 10 6.07 10.50 21.51
C LYS A 10 6.72 10.58 22.90
N PHE A 11 6.20 11.43 23.77
CA PHE A 11 6.76 11.61 25.11
C PHE A 11 6.50 10.43 26.06
N GLU A 12 5.43 9.66 25.86
CA GLU A 12 5.25 8.38 26.56
C GLU A 12 6.38 7.39 26.23
N ILE A 13 6.73 7.27 24.94
CA ILE A 13 7.82 6.39 24.52
C ILE A 13 9.16 6.92 25.03
N TRP A 14 9.40 8.23 24.98
CA TRP A 14 10.62 8.83 25.55
C TRP A 14 10.79 8.46 27.01
N LEU A 15 9.73 8.64 27.80
CA LEU A 15 9.72 8.31 29.21
C LEU A 15 10.00 6.82 29.45
N GLU A 16 9.35 5.96 28.67
CA GLU A 16 9.54 4.52 28.80
C GLU A 16 10.98 4.10 28.47
N ILE A 17 11.60 4.67 27.43
CA ILE A 17 13.00 4.40 27.08
C ILE A 17 13.93 4.77 28.25
N GLU A 18 13.77 5.96 28.83
CA GLU A 18 14.61 6.43 29.93
C GLU A 18 14.45 5.56 31.19
N VAL A 19 13.21 5.20 31.51
CA VAL A 19 12.93 4.33 32.66
C VAL A 19 13.49 2.93 32.45
N LEU A 20 13.30 2.35 31.26
CA LEU A 20 13.84 1.04 30.90
C LEU A 20 15.37 1.00 30.93
N ALA A 21 16.03 2.10 30.51
CA ALA A 21 17.48 2.23 30.60
C ALA A 21 17.95 2.23 32.07
N CYS A 22 17.30 2.98 32.94
CA CYS A 22 17.58 2.98 34.37
C CYS A 22 17.36 1.60 35.03
N GLU A 23 16.28 0.91 34.68
CA GLU A 23 16.02 -0.45 35.15
C GLU A 23 17.09 -1.44 34.69
N ALA A 24 17.55 -1.34 33.44
CA ALA A 24 18.62 -2.17 32.90
C ALA A 24 19.96 -1.89 33.62
N MET A 25 20.31 -0.62 33.88
CA MET A 25 21.47 -0.21 34.65
C MET A 25 21.42 -0.78 36.09
N ALA A 26 20.25 -0.72 36.74
CA ALA A 26 20.07 -1.31 38.09
C ALA A 26 20.21 -2.83 38.06
N GLY A 27 19.74 -3.50 37.00
CA GLY A 27 19.95 -4.93 36.79
C GLY A 27 21.43 -5.33 36.65
N LEU A 28 22.26 -4.44 36.14
CA LEU A 28 23.72 -4.59 36.04
C LEU A 28 24.48 -4.02 37.23
N CYS A 29 23.78 -3.63 38.29
CA CYS A 29 24.37 -3.03 39.52
C CYS A 29 25.17 -1.73 39.26
N GLN A 30 24.86 -0.99 38.20
CA GLN A 30 25.50 0.28 37.88
C GLN A 30 24.84 1.46 38.63
N ILE A 31 23.56 1.32 38.98
CA ILE A 31 22.82 2.27 39.82
C ILE A 31 22.06 1.52 40.93
N PRO A 32 21.65 2.19 42.04
CA PRO A 32 20.86 1.58 43.09
C PRO A 32 19.48 1.12 42.55
N LYS A 33 19.05 -0.07 42.96
CA LYS A 33 17.73 -0.62 42.57
C LYS A 33 16.58 0.24 43.10
N GLU A 34 16.77 0.81 44.27
CA GLU A 34 15.79 1.70 44.92
C GLU A 34 15.59 2.98 44.09
N ASP A 35 16.67 3.56 43.54
CA ASP A 35 16.60 4.75 42.68
C ASP A 35 15.87 4.43 41.39
N ALA A 36 16.15 3.28 40.75
CA ALA A 36 15.42 2.85 39.54
C ALA A 36 13.93 2.60 39.81
N ALA A 37 13.58 2.00 40.97
CA ALA A 37 12.19 1.82 41.38
C ALA A 37 11.48 3.15 41.65
N GLU A 38 12.18 4.13 42.25
CA GLU A 38 11.68 5.47 42.50
C GLU A 38 11.44 6.23 41.19
N ILE A 39 12.37 6.10 40.20
CA ILE A 39 12.18 6.66 38.84
C ILE A 39 10.93 6.07 38.19
N ARG A 40 10.78 4.74 38.12
CA ARG A 40 9.60 4.07 37.57
C ARG A 40 8.30 4.55 38.21
N LYS A 41 8.29 4.70 39.53
CA LYS A 41 7.09 5.11 40.27
C LYS A 41 6.72 6.57 40.06
N ARG A 42 7.69 7.48 40.01
CA ARG A 42 7.47 8.93 40.06
C ARG A 42 7.59 9.66 38.74
N ALA A 43 8.32 9.11 37.77
CA ALA A 43 8.54 9.78 36.51
C ALA A 43 7.22 10.12 35.81
N ARG A 44 7.05 11.40 35.52
CA ARG A 44 5.89 12.00 34.86
C ARG A 44 6.37 13.12 33.94
N PHE A 45 5.57 13.45 32.93
CA PHE A 45 5.82 14.59 32.09
C PHE A 45 4.55 15.43 31.89
N SER A 46 4.75 16.68 31.50
CA SER A 46 3.68 17.61 31.12
C SER A 46 4.07 18.31 29.82
N ILE A 47 3.35 18.05 28.74
CA ILE A 47 3.62 18.65 27.44
C ILE A 47 3.68 20.17 27.50
N PRO A 48 2.70 20.90 28.12
CA PRO A 48 2.78 22.34 28.23
C PRO A 48 4.05 22.82 28.94
N LYS A 49 4.51 22.08 29.99
CA LYS A 49 5.70 22.43 30.73
C LYS A 49 6.98 22.18 29.92
N ILE A 50 7.04 21.06 29.19
CA ILE A 50 8.15 20.76 28.26
C ILE A 50 8.30 21.89 27.24
N LEU A 51 7.19 22.29 26.58
CA LEU A 51 7.20 23.36 25.59
C LEU A 51 7.59 24.73 26.19
N GLU A 52 7.25 24.99 27.46
CA GLU A 52 7.70 26.19 28.19
C GLU A 52 9.23 26.15 28.41
N ILE A 53 9.77 25.02 28.89
CA ILE A 53 11.20 24.85 29.13
C ILE A 53 11.97 24.92 27.81
N GLU A 54 11.46 24.33 26.73
CA GLU A 54 12.10 24.31 25.41
C GLU A 54 12.30 25.70 24.84
N LYS A 55 11.40 26.66 25.10
CA LYS A 55 11.59 28.07 24.69
C LYS A 55 12.89 28.69 25.25
N ARG A 56 13.37 28.18 26.39
CA ARG A 56 14.60 28.63 27.04
C ARG A 56 15.81 27.80 26.60
N THR A 57 15.64 26.47 26.53
CA THR A 57 16.75 25.55 26.27
C THR A 57 17.05 25.40 24.79
N ASN A 58 16.11 25.71 23.90
CA ASN A 58 16.17 25.44 22.45
C ASN A 58 16.57 23.97 22.14
N HIS A 59 16.17 23.03 23.02
CA HIS A 59 16.47 21.63 22.88
C HIS A 59 15.36 20.78 23.51
N ASP A 60 14.68 20.01 22.68
CA ASP A 60 13.48 19.21 23.04
C ASP A 60 13.78 18.14 24.09
N VAL A 61 14.84 17.33 23.90
CA VAL A 61 15.18 16.26 24.84
C VAL A 61 15.62 16.83 26.18
N ILE A 62 16.41 17.90 26.22
CA ILE A 62 16.80 18.55 27.47
C ILE A 62 15.58 19.09 28.21
N ALA A 63 14.66 19.73 27.51
CA ALA A 63 13.42 20.23 28.09
C ALA A 63 12.56 19.12 28.71
N PHE A 64 12.46 18.00 28.01
CA PHE A 64 11.80 16.81 28.53
C PHE A 64 12.46 16.27 29.80
N LEU A 65 13.78 16.13 29.80
CA LEU A 65 14.55 15.62 30.94
C LEU A 65 14.44 16.53 32.17
N GLU A 66 14.52 17.86 32.00
CA GLU A 66 14.30 18.83 33.08
C GLU A 66 12.90 18.67 33.68
N ASN A 67 11.87 18.55 32.85
CA ASN A 67 10.50 18.37 33.35
C ASN A 67 10.31 17.04 34.08
N VAL A 68 10.87 15.95 33.60
CA VAL A 68 10.80 14.65 34.29
C VAL A 68 11.53 14.70 35.64
N ALA A 69 12.70 15.36 35.70
CA ALA A 69 13.48 15.49 36.92
C ALA A 69 12.73 16.20 38.04
N GLU A 70 11.86 17.18 37.72
CA GLU A 70 10.99 17.86 38.70
C GLU A 70 10.10 16.88 39.47
N SER A 71 9.61 15.84 38.81
CA SER A 71 8.73 14.84 39.43
C SER A 71 9.46 13.73 40.16
N VAL A 72 10.66 13.36 39.68
CA VAL A 72 11.47 12.25 40.24
C VAL A 72 12.26 12.69 41.46
N GLY A 73 12.84 13.89 41.44
CA GLY A 73 13.71 14.39 42.52
C GLY A 73 15.14 13.84 42.43
N PRO A 74 15.84 13.56 43.58
CA PRO A 74 17.26 13.23 43.59
C PRO A 74 17.69 12.02 42.75
N ALA A 75 16.81 11.04 42.58
CA ALA A 75 17.09 9.86 41.75
C ALA A 75 17.19 10.21 40.23
N SER A 76 16.70 11.40 39.83
CA SER A 76 16.75 11.85 38.41
C SER A 76 18.18 11.99 37.86
N ARG A 77 19.20 12.03 38.69
CA ARG A 77 20.61 12.03 38.31
C ARG A 77 21.01 10.82 37.44
N TRP A 78 20.23 9.76 37.47
CA TRP A 78 20.47 8.54 36.70
C TRP A 78 19.80 8.52 35.34
N ILE A 79 18.80 9.41 35.13
CA ILE A 79 18.10 9.52 33.85
C ILE A 79 19.06 10.08 32.80
N HIS A 80 19.04 9.52 31.60
CA HIS A 80 19.89 9.90 30.45
C HIS A 80 21.39 9.68 30.64
N GLN A 81 21.78 8.89 31.61
CA GLN A 81 23.21 8.68 31.92
C GLN A 81 23.88 7.82 30.83
N GLY A 82 24.87 8.38 30.15
CA GLY A 82 25.60 7.75 29.05
C GLY A 82 24.86 7.75 27.70
N LEU A 83 23.63 8.24 27.66
CA LEU A 83 22.83 8.32 26.44
C LEU A 83 23.10 9.62 25.68
N THR A 84 22.63 9.65 24.42
CA THR A 84 22.51 10.86 23.61
C THR A 84 21.06 11.04 23.16
N SER A 85 20.68 12.25 22.77
CA SER A 85 19.30 12.53 22.30
C SER A 85 18.81 11.55 21.24
N SER A 86 19.67 11.14 20.31
CA SER A 86 19.27 10.20 19.26
C SER A 86 19.03 8.77 19.73
N ASP A 87 19.55 8.38 20.90
CA ASP A 87 19.19 7.09 21.52
C ASP A 87 17.68 7.06 21.83
N ILE A 88 17.14 8.21 22.25
CA ILE A 88 15.70 8.37 22.52
C ILE A 88 14.93 8.59 21.22
N LEU A 89 15.38 9.52 20.37
CA LEU A 89 14.65 9.95 19.18
C LEU A 89 14.50 8.82 18.15
N ASP A 90 15.60 8.14 17.81
CA ASP A 90 15.58 7.07 16.80
C ASP A 90 14.87 5.81 17.31
N THR A 91 15.05 5.46 18.58
CA THR A 91 14.36 4.33 19.19
C THR A 91 12.85 4.60 19.28
N THR A 92 12.44 5.84 19.60
CA THR A 92 11.04 6.24 19.56
C THR A 92 10.47 6.16 18.16
N LEU A 93 11.20 6.65 17.18
CA LEU A 93 10.80 6.59 15.77
C LEU A 93 10.60 5.14 15.32
N ALA A 94 11.49 4.23 15.71
CA ALA A 94 11.36 2.80 15.41
C ALA A 94 10.09 2.19 16.02
N VAL A 95 9.72 2.56 17.26
CA VAL A 95 8.46 2.14 17.89
C VAL A 95 7.26 2.67 17.09
N GLN A 96 7.23 3.97 16.78
CA GLN A 96 6.13 4.59 16.04
C GLN A 96 5.96 3.99 14.63
N LEU A 97 7.06 3.73 13.94
CA LEU A 97 7.04 3.09 12.62
C LEU A 97 6.58 1.63 12.69
N ASN A 98 7.01 0.88 13.71
CA ASN A 98 6.53 -0.48 13.94
C ASN A 98 5.02 -0.54 14.24
N GLU A 99 4.52 0.37 15.09
CA GLU A 99 3.08 0.51 15.37
C GLU A 99 2.30 0.93 14.11
N SER A 100 2.85 1.85 13.31
CA SER A 100 2.25 2.29 12.05
C SER A 100 2.17 1.14 11.03
N CYS A 101 3.23 0.32 10.91
CA CYS A 101 3.21 -0.88 10.08
C CYS A 101 2.08 -1.84 10.46
N GLN A 102 1.81 -2.00 11.76
CA GLN A 102 0.72 -2.89 12.19
C GLN A 102 -0.64 -2.42 11.66
N ILE A 103 -0.96 -1.13 11.82
CA ILE A 103 -2.21 -0.56 11.32
C ILE A 103 -2.31 -0.74 9.79
N LEU A 104 -1.24 -0.40 9.06
CA LEU A 104 -1.24 -0.52 7.61
C LEU A 104 -1.36 -1.96 7.10
N LEU A 105 -0.80 -2.93 7.84
CA LEU A 105 -0.99 -4.35 7.55
C LEU A 105 -2.44 -4.79 7.78
N ASP A 106 -3.04 -4.37 8.88
CA ASP A 106 -4.45 -4.66 9.19
C ASP A 106 -5.38 -4.07 8.11
N ASP A 107 -5.11 -2.85 7.65
CA ASP A 107 -5.86 -2.20 6.56
C ASP A 107 -5.69 -2.93 5.22
N LEU A 108 -4.48 -3.37 4.89
CA LEU A 108 -4.20 -4.15 3.69
C LEU A 108 -4.91 -5.51 3.70
N GLU A 109 -4.94 -6.20 4.83
CA GLU A 109 -5.66 -7.47 4.98
C GLU A 109 -7.18 -7.26 4.86
N ALA A 110 -7.72 -6.20 5.46
CA ALA A 110 -9.13 -5.85 5.32
C ALA A 110 -9.50 -5.56 3.85
N LEU A 111 -8.71 -4.73 3.17
CA LEU A 111 -8.89 -4.45 1.75
C LEU A 111 -8.82 -5.72 0.91
N ARG A 112 -7.83 -6.58 1.15
CA ARG A 112 -7.64 -7.83 0.42
C ARG A 112 -8.81 -8.80 0.61
N SER A 113 -9.38 -8.85 1.82
CA SER A 113 -10.58 -9.65 2.10
C SER A 113 -11.79 -9.18 1.28
N VAL A 114 -12.05 -7.88 1.26
CA VAL A 114 -13.15 -7.30 0.46
C VAL A 114 -12.96 -7.54 -1.03
N ILE A 115 -11.73 -7.40 -1.54
CA ILE A 115 -11.41 -7.70 -2.95
C ILE A 115 -11.68 -9.18 -3.26
N ALA A 116 -11.32 -10.11 -2.35
CA ALA A 116 -11.58 -11.52 -2.53
C ALA A 116 -13.07 -11.85 -2.68
N ASP A 117 -13.90 -11.26 -1.82
CA ASP A 117 -15.35 -11.45 -1.87
C ASP A 117 -15.96 -10.93 -3.18
N GLN A 118 -15.54 -9.74 -3.62
CA GLN A 118 -15.98 -9.18 -4.89
C GLN A 118 -15.46 -10.00 -6.10
N ALA A 119 -14.22 -10.48 -6.05
CA ALA A 119 -13.66 -11.35 -7.08
C ALA A 119 -14.46 -12.65 -7.24
N ARG A 120 -14.80 -13.30 -6.13
CA ARG A 120 -15.65 -14.50 -6.12
C ARG A 120 -17.05 -14.20 -6.65
N ARG A 121 -17.67 -13.11 -6.21
CA ARG A 121 -19.02 -12.69 -6.63
C ARG A 121 -19.13 -12.51 -8.13
N TYR A 122 -18.11 -11.94 -8.77
CA TYR A 122 -18.10 -11.63 -10.20
C TYR A 122 -17.19 -12.56 -11.00
N LYS A 123 -16.83 -13.73 -10.44
CA LYS A 123 -15.87 -14.69 -11.02
C LYS A 123 -16.10 -14.95 -12.51
N MET A 124 -17.36 -15.18 -12.92
CA MET A 124 -17.75 -15.52 -14.28
C MET A 124 -18.50 -14.37 -15.00
N THR A 125 -18.49 -13.16 -14.47
CA THR A 125 -19.14 -12.00 -15.12
C THR A 125 -18.34 -11.56 -16.33
N PRO A 126 -18.84 -11.72 -17.58
CA PRO A 126 -18.11 -11.40 -18.78
C PRO A 126 -17.93 -9.88 -18.93
N MET A 127 -16.75 -9.46 -19.34
CA MET A 127 -16.49 -8.09 -19.78
C MET A 127 -15.43 -8.09 -20.87
N ILE A 128 -15.34 -6.98 -21.61
CA ILE A 128 -14.28 -6.84 -22.61
C ILE A 128 -12.96 -6.42 -21.95
N GLY A 129 -11.90 -7.16 -22.23
CA GLY A 129 -10.52 -6.73 -21.94
C GLY A 129 -10.11 -5.62 -22.91
N ARG A 130 -9.40 -4.64 -22.41
CA ARG A 130 -8.91 -3.49 -23.20
C ARG A 130 -7.40 -3.39 -23.11
N SER A 131 -6.75 -3.28 -24.27
CA SER A 131 -5.36 -2.86 -24.38
C SER A 131 -5.28 -1.60 -25.22
N HIS A 132 -4.43 -0.64 -24.85
CA HIS A 132 -4.37 0.67 -25.52
C HIS A 132 -5.71 1.44 -25.53
N GLY A 133 -6.65 1.11 -24.61
CA GLY A 133 -8.00 1.66 -24.60
C GLY A 133 -8.96 1.04 -25.64
N VAL A 134 -8.50 0.07 -26.45
CA VAL A 134 -9.26 -0.59 -27.50
C VAL A 134 -9.72 -1.98 -27.03
N HIS A 135 -10.86 -2.44 -27.53
CA HIS A 135 -11.38 -3.78 -27.25
C HIS A 135 -10.41 -4.86 -27.76
N ALA A 136 -10.01 -5.75 -26.86
CA ALA A 136 -9.15 -6.90 -27.15
C ALA A 136 -9.98 -8.20 -27.01
N GLU A 137 -9.62 -9.09 -26.11
CA GLU A 137 -10.33 -10.35 -25.89
C GLU A 137 -11.24 -10.27 -24.66
N PRO A 138 -12.27 -11.13 -24.58
CA PRO A 138 -13.10 -11.23 -23.37
C PRO A 138 -12.29 -11.67 -22.16
N ILE A 139 -12.60 -11.07 -21.01
CA ILE A 139 -12.15 -11.46 -19.68
C ILE A 139 -13.35 -11.54 -18.75
N THR A 140 -13.15 -11.93 -17.49
CA THR A 140 -14.19 -11.76 -16.47
C THR A 140 -13.84 -10.59 -15.54
N PHE A 141 -14.88 -9.93 -15.00
CA PHE A 141 -14.66 -8.90 -13.99
C PHE A 141 -14.03 -9.47 -12.72
N GLY A 142 -14.36 -10.75 -12.40
CA GLY A 142 -13.68 -11.47 -11.31
C GLY A 142 -12.19 -11.65 -11.53
N LEU A 143 -11.71 -11.95 -12.73
CA LEU A 143 -10.27 -12.00 -13.05
C LEU A 143 -9.59 -10.65 -12.87
N LYS A 144 -10.26 -9.56 -13.24
CA LYS A 144 -9.75 -8.20 -13.00
C LYS A 144 -9.57 -7.94 -11.51
N LEU A 145 -10.53 -8.30 -10.68
CA LEU A 145 -10.45 -8.17 -9.22
C LEU A 145 -9.45 -9.17 -8.59
N ALA A 146 -9.32 -10.38 -9.14
CA ALA A 146 -8.31 -11.35 -8.71
C ALA A 146 -6.87 -10.83 -8.93
N LEU A 147 -6.64 -10.07 -10.01
CA LEU A 147 -5.36 -9.39 -10.22
C LEU A 147 -5.10 -8.32 -9.14
N MET A 148 -6.14 -7.59 -8.73
CA MET A 148 -6.05 -6.63 -7.62
C MET A 148 -5.71 -7.34 -6.29
N TYR A 149 -6.38 -8.45 -6.01
CA TYR A 149 -6.13 -9.28 -4.83
C TYR A 149 -4.67 -9.75 -4.74
N ASP A 150 -4.11 -10.24 -5.84
CA ASP A 150 -2.73 -10.71 -5.93
C ASP A 150 -1.72 -9.55 -5.74
N GLU A 151 -1.99 -8.38 -6.32
CA GLU A 151 -1.15 -7.20 -6.19
C GLU A 151 -1.07 -6.71 -4.73
N PHE A 152 -2.20 -6.67 -4.01
CA PHE A 152 -2.21 -6.31 -2.59
C PHE A 152 -1.65 -7.41 -1.68
N GLY A 153 -1.66 -8.68 -2.10
CA GLY A 153 -0.90 -9.75 -1.44
C GLY A 153 0.60 -9.44 -1.41
N ARG A 154 1.17 -9.05 -2.54
CA ARG A 154 2.58 -8.61 -2.61
C ARG A 154 2.85 -7.32 -1.82
N ALA A 155 1.86 -6.45 -1.66
CA ALA A 155 1.99 -5.26 -0.80
C ALA A 155 2.15 -5.64 0.68
N ILE A 156 1.36 -6.60 1.16
CA ILE A 156 1.46 -7.16 2.52
C ILE A 156 2.85 -7.78 2.75
N GLU A 157 3.33 -8.61 1.82
CA GLU A 157 4.66 -9.22 1.92
C GLU A 157 5.77 -8.17 2.03
N ARG A 158 5.75 -7.15 1.15
CA ARG A 158 6.75 -6.05 1.19
C ARG A 158 6.71 -5.31 2.51
N LEU A 159 5.53 -4.91 2.98
CA LEU A 159 5.41 -4.16 4.23
C LEU A 159 5.83 -5.00 5.44
N THR A 160 5.51 -6.29 5.46
CA THR A 160 5.95 -7.22 6.50
C THR A 160 7.47 -7.31 6.55
N GLN A 161 8.13 -7.45 5.41
CA GLN A 161 9.61 -7.48 5.34
C GLN A 161 10.22 -6.14 5.74
N THR A 162 9.64 -5.04 5.29
CA THR A 162 10.08 -3.68 5.64
C THR A 162 9.94 -3.42 7.13
N ARG A 163 8.84 -3.88 7.75
CA ARG A 163 8.62 -3.80 9.20
C ARG A 163 9.76 -4.46 9.98
N GLU A 164 10.20 -5.65 9.54
CA GLU A 164 11.32 -6.36 10.19
C GLU A 164 12.65 -5.60 10.11
N ARG A 165 12.84 -4.77 9.08
CA ARG A 165 14.05 -3.97 8.90
C ARG A 165 14.00 -2.62 9.60
N ILE A 166 12.81 -2.04 9.77
CA ILE A 166 12.67 -0.71 10.39
C ILE A 166 12.55 -0.78 11.92
N ARG A 167 12.09 -1.90 12.51
CA ARG A 167 11.96 -2.05 13.96
C ARG A 167 13.31 -2.27 14.66
N VAL A 168 14.20 -1.30 14.51
CA VAL A 168 15.56 -1.33 15.04
C VAL A 168 15.77 -0.10 15.91
N GLY A 169 16.06 -0.32 17.20
CA GLY A 169 16.42 0.73 18.16
C GLY A 169 17.91 0.80 18.40
N LYS A 170 18.36 1.87 19.03
CA LYS A 170 19.74 2.05 19.47
C LYS A 170 19.82 2.74 20.83
N ILE A 171 20.72 2.29 21.68
CA ILE A 171 21.13 2.95 22.92
C ILE A 171 22.67 2.79 23.01
N SER A 172 23.38 3.50 22.14
CA SER A 172 24.82 3.30 21.89
C SER A 172 25.68 4.55 22.10
N GLY A 173 25.05 5.64 22.55
CA GLY A 173 25.73 6.90 22.84
C GLY A 173 26.02 7.76 21.63
N ALA A 174 26.84 8.78 21.82
CA ALA A 174 27.02 9.91 20.92
C ALA A 174 27.49 9.56 19.50
N VAL A 175 28.22 8.48 19.31
CA VAL A 175 28.75 8.05 18.01
C VAL A 175 28.67 6.53 17.79
N GLY A 176 27.85 5.83 18.58
CA GLY A 176 27.59 4.40 18.40
C GLY A 176 28.61 3.44 18.99
N THR A 177 29.56 3.93 19.82
CA THR A 177 30.69 3.13 20.36
C THR A 177 30.40 2.48 21.70
N HIS A 178 29.26 2.75 22.33
CA HIS A 178 28.92 2.30 23.68
C HIS A 178 29.95 2.72 24.76
N ALA A 179 30.68 3.84 24.53
CA ALA A 179 31.78 4.25 25.42
C ALA A 179 31.34 4.47 26.88
N HIS A 180 30.09 4.85 27.10
CA HIS A 180 29.58 5.19 28.45
C HIS A 180 28.34 4.38 28.84
N ILE A 181 27.92 3.40 28.02
CA ILE A 181 26.75 2.56 28.29
C ILE A 181 27.00 1.12 27.86
N ASP A 182 26.65 0.16 28.72
CA ASP A 182 26.83 -1.26 28.40
C ASP A 182 25.88 -1.71 27.30
N PRO A 183 26.32 -2.40 26.24
CA PRO A 183 25.44 -2.94 25.16
C PRO A 183 24.29 -3.83 25.67
N LYS A 184 24.39 -4.38 26.89
CA LYS A 184 23.29 -5.14 27.50
C LYS A 184 22.09 -4.26 27.84
N ILE A 185 22.31 -2.95 28.09
CA ILE A 185 21.25 -1.98 28.35
C ILE A 185 20.46 -1.77 27.05
N GLU A 186 21.14 -1.53 25.94
CA GLU A 186 20.51 -1.41 24.59
C GLU A 186 19.65 -2.64 24.28
N ARG A 187 20.20 -3.83 24.46
CA ARG A 187 19.45 -5.08 24.21
C ARG A 187 18.20 -5.16 25.09
N SER A 188 18.34 -4.91 26.39
CA SER A 188 17.21 -4.95 27.32
C SER A 188 16.09 -3.95 26.98
N VAL A 189 16.47 -2.72 26.64
CA VAL A 189 15.51 -1.67 26.23
C VAL A 189 14.81 -2.06 24.93
N CYS A 190 15.56 -2.44 23.90
CA CYS A 190 14.99 -2.83 22.60
C CYS A 190 14.04 -4.02 22.74
N GLU A 191 14.42 -5.08 23.47
CA GLU A 191 13.57 -6.26 23.70
C GLU A 191 12.22 -5.89 24.36
N LYS A 192 12.27 -5.06 25.41
CA LYS A 192 11.05 -4.62 26.12
C LYS A 192 10.14 -3.73 25.27
N LEU A 193 10.69 -3.03 24.27
CA LEU A 193 9.95 -2.23 23.31
C LEU A 193 9.52 -3.01 22.03
N GLY A 194 9.82 -4.31 21.96
CA GLY A 194 9.53 -5.13 20.77
C GLY A 194 10.40 -4.80 19.56
N LEU A 195 11.56 -4.20 19.79
CA LEU A 195 12.55 -3.83 18.78
C LEU A 195 13.74 -4.79 18.77
N LYS A 196 14.55 -4.75 17.71
CA LYS A 196 15.87 -5.35 17.65
C LYS A 196 16.93 -4.26 17.92
N PRO A 197 18.00 -4.53 18.64
CA PRO A 197 19.12 -3.60 18.73
C PRO A 197 19.80 -3.47 17.37
N ALA A 198 20.27 -2.27 17.02
CA ALA A 198 21.11 -2.05 15.85
C ALA A 198 22.40 -2.85 16.00
N THR A 199 22.79 -3.61 14.96
CA THR A 199 24.08 -4.31 14.97
C THR A 199 25.25 -3.31 15.07
N LEU A 200 25.10 -2.20 14.39
CA LEU A 200 26.02 -1.05 14.41
C LEU A 200 25.21 0.20 14.08
N SER A 201 25.51 1.29 14.75
CA SER A 201 24.96 2.61 14.48
C SER A 201 26.06 3.66 14.56
N THR A 202 25.75 4.86 14.11
CA THR A 202 26.56 6.06 14.43
C THR A 202 25.88 6.81 15.58
N GLN A 203 25.75 8.13 15.54
CA GLN A 203 24.85 8.82 16.47
C GLN A 203 23.38 8.43 16.22
N ILE A 204 23.06 7.95 15.02
CA ILE A 204 21.72 7.57 14.55
C ILE A 204 21.73 6.16 13.98
N VAL A 205 20.53 5.59 13.83
CA VAL A 205 20.27 4.44 12.94
C VAL A 205 20.36 4.93 11.48
N GLN A 206 20.99 4.15 10.60
CA GLN A 206 21.18 4.53 9.20
C GLN A 206 19.85 4.71 8.47
N ARG A 207 19.78 5.76 7.64
CA ARG A 207 18.55 6.23 7.00
C ARG A 207 18.13 5.44 5.75
N ASP A 208 18.96 4.54 5.24
CA ASP A 208 18.57 3.57 4.21
C ASP A 208 17.33 2.74 4.61
N ARG A 209 17.18 2.38 5.89
CA ARG A 209 16.01 1.69 6.44
C ARG A 209 14.74 2.53 6.33
N HIS A 210 14.85 3.83 6.65
CA HIS A 210 13.73 4.78 6.56
C HIS A 210 13.38 5.08 5.10
N ALA A 211 14.37 5.15 4.21
CA ALA A 211 14.17 5.28 2.77
C ALA A 211 13.47 4.03 2.19
N GLU A 212 13.87 2.81 2.59
CA GLU A 212 13.17 1.58 2.21
C GLU A 212 11.72 1.58 2.71
N PHE A 213 11.46 1.99 3.94
CA PHE A 213 10.10 2.12 4.47
C PHE A 213 9.28 3.08 3.61
N MET A 214 9.75 4.28 3.35
CA MET A 214 9.04 5.29 2.58
C MET A 214 8.81 4.87 1.12
N THR A 215 9.79 4.23 0.49
CA THR A 215 9.63 3.69 -0.87
C THR A 215 8.64 2.53 -0.92
N THR A 216 8.57 1.71 0.13
CA THR A 216 7.53 0.68 0.28
C THR A 216 6.13 1.30 0.34
N LEU A 217 5.93 2.35 1.15
CA LEU A 217 4.66 3.09 1.18
C LEU A 217 4.32 3.69 -0.19
N ALA A 218 5.32 4.23 -0.91
CA ALA A 218 5.14 4.79 -2.24
C ALA A 218 4.73 3.75 -3.28
N VAL A 219 5.25 2.52 -3.22
CA VAL A 219 4.83 1.41 -4.08
C VAL A 219 3.37 1.03 -3.79
N ILE A 220 2.98 0.91 -2.52
CA ILE A 220 1.60 0.61 -2.12
C ILE A 220 0.65 1.72 -2.60
N ALA A 221 1.00 2.99 -2.39
CA ALA A 221 0.23 4.14 -2.87
C ALA A 221 0.11 4.15 -4.41
N SER A 222 1.14 3.70 -5.12
CA SER A 222 1.10 3.58 -6.59
C SER A 222 0.15 2.47 -7.06
N SER A 223 0.06 1.36 -6.32
CA SER A 223 -0.95 0.32 -6.57
C SER A 223 -2.37 0.85 -6.34
N ILE A 224 -2.58 1.64 -5.28
CA ILE A 224 -3.87 2.30 -5.04
C ILE A 224 -4.22 3.24 -6.19
N ASP A 225 -3.28 4.08 -6.64
CA ASP A 225 -3.47 5.01 -7.78
C ASP A 225 -3.80 4.26 -9.08
N ARG A 226 -3.11 3.15 -9.36
CA ARG A 226 -3.41 2.29 -10.50
C ARG A 226 -4.86 1.82 -10.49
N TRP A 227 -5.34 1.29 -9.35
CA TRP A 227 -6.70 0.78 -9.25
C TRP A 227 -7.75 1.89 -9.23
N ALA A 228 -7.48 3.01 -8.57
CA ALA A 228 -8.31 4.20 -8.62
C ALA A 228 -8.46 4.72 -10.06
N THR A 229 -7.38 4.70 -10.84
CA THR A 229 -7.40 5.06 -12.26
C THR A 229 -8.22 4.08 -13.09
N GLU A 230 -8.08 2.77 -12.88
CA GLU A 230 -8.87 1.74 -13.58
C GLU A 230 -10.36 1.91 -13.29
N LEU A 231 -10.76 2.06 -12.03
CA LEU A 231 -12.16 2.24 -11.64
C LEU A 231 -12.75 3.53 -12.25
N ARG A 232 -11.99 4.63 -12.30
CA ARG A 232 -12.40 5.87 -12.99
C ARG A 232 -12.60 5.67 -14.48
N HIS A 233 -11.73 4.89 -15.14
CA HIS A 233 -11.91 4.54 -16.55
C HIS A 233 -13.16 3.71 -16.80
N LEU A 234 -13.47 2.76 -15.91
CA LEU A 234 -14.69 1.95 -16.01
C LEU A 234 -15.98 2.75 -15.72
N GLN A 235 -15.89 3.86 -14.97
CA GLN A 235 -17.02 4.75 -14.65
C GLN A 235 -17.29 5.81 -15.73
N ARG A 236 -16.44 5.99 -16.74
CA ARG A 236 -16.69 6.97 -17.81
C ARG A 236 -18.04 6.72 -18.47
N THR A 237 -18.72 7.79 -18.87
CA THR A 237 -20.06 7.74 -19.46
C THR A 237 -20.19 6.73 -20.62
N GLU A 238 -19.17 6.66 -21.48
CA GLU A 238 -19.14 5.77 -22.65
C GLU A 238 -18.92 4.31 -22.26
N VAL A 239 -18.31 4.04 -21.11
CA VAL A 239 -17.99 2.71 -20.60
C VAL A 239 -19.05 2.25 -19.61
N LEU A 240 -19.17 2.92 -18.47
CA LEU A 240 -20.16 2.75 -17.39
C LEU A 240 -20.37 1.29 -16.96
N GLU A 241 -19.26 0.57 -16.78
CA GLU A 241 -19.26 -0.83 -16.32
C GLU A 241 -19.29 -0.95 -14.80
N VAL A 242 -18.78 0.10 -14.10
CA VAL A 242 -18.86 0.26 -12.64
C VAL A 242 -19.11 1.72 -12.28
N GLU A 243 -19.49 1.96 -11.02
CA GLU A 243 -19.65 3.31 -10.46
C GLU A 243 -19.29 3.31 -8.97
N GLU A 244 -18.64 4.38 -8.46
CA GLU A 244 -18.55 4.59 -7.02
C GLU A 244 -19.96 4.66 -6.41
N PHE A 245 -20.12 4.09 -5.22
CA PHE A 245 -21.38 4.20 -4.50
C PHE A 245 -21.72 5.67 -4.23
N PHE A 246 -22.94 6.04 -4.57
CA PHE A 246 -23.48 7.38 -4.36
C PHE A 246 -24.57 7.32 -3.29
N GLY A 247 -24.28 7.88 -2.11
CA GLY A 247 -25.19 7.84 -0.97
C GLY A 247 -26.42 8.73 -1.13
N GLU A 248 -27.50 8.38 -0.43
CA GLU A 248 -28.69 9.23 -0.37
C GLU A 248 -28.33 10.62 0.19
N GLY A 249 -28.81 11.67 -0.48
CA GLY A 249 -28.50 13.06 -0.14
C GLY A 249 -27.12 13.58 -0.57
N GLN A 250 -26.25 12.73 -1.10
CA GLN A 250 -24.96 13.16 -1.62
C GLN A 250 -25.15 14.06 -2.85
N LYS A 251 -24.32 15.11 -2.99
CA LYS A 251 -24.30 16.01 -4.15
C LYS A 251 -23.08 15.69 -5.01
N GLY A 252 -23.29 15.30 -6.27
CA GLY A 252 -22.21 14.96 -7.20
C GLY A 252 -21.68 16.16 -7.98
N SER A 253 -22.51 17.19 -8.15
CA SER A 253 -22.17 18.39 -8.90
C SER A 253 -22.99 19.57 -8.43
N SER A 254 -22.39 20.77 -8.39
CA SER A 254 -23.11 22.02 -8.08
C SER A 254 -23.98 22.49 -9.25
N ALA A 255 -23.68 22.08 -10.48
CA ALA A 255 -24.38 22.53 -11.70
C ALA A 255 -25.36 21.48 -12.27
N MET A 256 -25.00 20.19 -12.20
CA MET A 256 -25.79 19.10 -12.79
C MET A 256 -26.17 18.07 -11.72
N PRO A 257 -27.43 18.05 -11.22
CA PRO A 257 -27.83 17.20 -10.09
C PRO A 257 -27.66 15.69 -10.30
N HIS A 258 -27.70 15.23 -11.56
CA HIS A 258 -27.57 13.82 -11.93
C HIS A 258 -26.11 13.36 -12.09
N LYS A 259 -25.14 14.29 -12.11
CA LYS A 259 -23.74 13.95 -12.38
C LYS A 259 -23.10 13.32 -11.14
N ARG A 260 -22.61 12.08 -11.28
CA ARG A 260 -21.93 11.31 -10.26
C ARG A 260 -20.45 11.20 -10.60
N ASN A 261 -19.61 11.94 -9.89
CA ASN A 261 -18.18 11.96 -10.15
C ASN A 261 -17.47 10.91 -9.28
N PRO A 262 -16.41 10.25 -9.78
CA PRO A 262 -15.59 9.31 -9.00
C PRO A 262 -14.61 10.06 -8.06
N ILE A 263 -15.16 10.87 -7.14
CA ILE A 263 -14.39 11.83 -6.33
C ILE A 263 -13.41 11.09 -5.39
N THR A 264 -13.81 9.94 -4.85
CA THR A 264 -12.95 9.18 -3.95
C THR A 264 -11.72 8.67 -4.69
N ASN A 265 -11.89 8.05 -5.85
CA ASN A 265 -10.79 7.57 -6.69
C ASN A 265 -9.90 8.73 -7.20
N GLU A 266 -10.46 9.90 -7.50
CA GLU A 266 -9.68 11.10 -7.87
C GLU A 266 -8.79 11.56 -6.72
N ARG A 267 -9.31 11.58 -5.48
CA ARG A 267 -8.54 11.91 -4.27
C ARG A 267 -7.43 10.89 -4.02
N LEU A 268 -7.71 9.59 -4.15
CA LEU A 268 -6.71 8.53 -4.00
C LEU A 268 -5.55 8.73 -4.98
N SER A 269 -5.84 9.02 -6.26
CA SER A 269 -4.81 9.35 -7.26
C SER A 269 -3.98 10.59 -6.88
N GLY A 270 -4.63 11.62 -6.32
CA GLY A 270 -3.95 12.83 -5.87
C GLY A 270 -3.01 12.58 -4.69
N LEU A 271 -3.49 11.87 -3.66
CA LEU A 271 -2.73 11.57 -2.44
C LEU A 271 -1.54 10.65 -2.69
N ALA A 272 -1.63 9.72 -3.63
CA ALA A 272 -0.51 8.88 -4.03
C ALA A 272 0.71 9.69 -4.52
N ARG A 273 0.48 10.83 -5.15
CA ARG A 273 1.56 11.74 -5.60
C ARG A 273 2.33 12.31 -4.42
N VAL A 274 1.64 12.65 -3.33
CA VAL A 274 2.26 13.20 -2.11
C VAL A 274 3.18 12.15 -1.49
N ILE A 275 2.71 10.91 -1.30
CA ILE A 275 3.54 9.84 -0.72
C ILE A 275 4.77 9.55 -1.60
N ARG A 276 4.63 9.53 -2.92
CA ARG A 276 5.77 9.38 -3.83
C ARG A 276 6.78 10.53 -3.71
N GLY A 277 6.30 11.77 -3.58
CA GLY A 277 7.16 12.93 -3.33
C GLY A 277 7.92 12.82 -2.01
N ASN A 278 7.24 12.40 -0.94
CA ASN A 278 7.84 12.20 0.37
C ASN A 278 8.91 11.08 0.36
N ALA A 279 8.73 10.03 -0.45
CA ALA A 279 9.73 8.98 -0.60
C ALA A 279 11.04 9.50 -1.23
N VAL A 280 10.98 10.47 -2.13
CA VAL A 280 12.18 11.12 -2.69
C VAL A 280 12.95 11.85 -1.58
N VAL A 281 12.25 12.58 -0.71
CA VAL A 281 12.89 13.25 0.44
C VAL A 281 13.58 12.25 1.38
N ALA A 282 12.96 11.08 1.61
CA ALA A 282 13.56 10.03 2.43
C ALA A 282 14.83 9.44 1.80
N LEU A 283 14.88 9.32 0.48
CA LEU A 283 16.09 8.90 -0.26
C LEU A 283 17.23 9.92 -0.11
N GLU A 284 16.93 11.23 -0.17
CA GLU A 284 17.92 12.30 0.06
C GLU A 284 18.47 12.28 1.49
N ASN A 285 17.70 11.86 2.48
CA ASN A 285 18.13 11.74 3.87
C ASN A 285 19.14 10.60 4.13
N VAL A 286 19.42 9.73 3.17
CA VAL A 286 20.42 8.66 3.32
C VAL A 286 21.85 9.24 3.40
N ALA A 287 22.12 10.28 2.65
CA ALA A 287 23.44 10.92 2.57
C ALA A 287 23.59 12.00 3.66
N LEU A 288 24.18 11.64 4.79
CA LEU A 288 24.47 12.52 5.90
C LEU A 288 25.99 12.67 6.12
N TRP A 289 26.40 13.75 6.80
CA TRP A 289 27.82 13.98 7.10
C TRP A 289 28.26 13.15 8.29
N HIS A 290 29.36 12.42 8.12
CA HIS A 290 30.05 11.68 9.20
C HIS A 290 29.09 10.79 10.00
N GLU A 291 29.14 10.86 11.32
CA GLU A 291 28.28 10.10 12.22
C GLU A 291 26.84 10.65 12.30
N ARG A 292 26.62 11.90 11.93
CA ARG A 292 25.33 12.57 11.74
C ARG A 292 25.49 14.07 11.48
N ASP A 293 24.71 14.63 10.56
CA ASP A 293 24.22 16.01 10.63
C ASP A 293 22.70 16.01 10.90
N ILE A 294 22.08 17.18 11.11
CA ILE A 294 20.67 17.27 11.53
C ILE A 294 19.70 17.52 10.37
N SER A 295 20.17 17.54 9.12
CA SER A 295 19.36 17.88 7.95
C SER A 295 18.16 16.96 7.76
N HIS A 296 18.29 15.68 8.07
CA HIS A 296 17.20 14.70 7.99
C HIS A 296 16.06 15.00 8.96
N SER A 297 16.35 15.54 10.15
CA SER A 297 15.40 15.59 11.28
C SER A 297 14.17 16.45 10.99
N SER A 298 14.35 17.63 10.39
CA SER A 298 13.24 18.51 10.03
C SER A 298 12.34 17.91 8.96
N ALA A 299 12.92 17.24 7.99
CA ALA A 299 12.18 16.56 6.92
C ALA A 299 11.40 15.36 7.43
N GLU A 300 12.01 14.51 8.26
CA GLU A 300 11.39 13.30 8.83
C GLU A 300 10.17 13.60 9.69
N ARG A 301 10.16 14.74 10.40
CA ARG A 301 9.01 15.21 11.19
C ARG A 301 7.76 15.48 10.35
N ILE A 302 7.92 15.65 9.05
CA ILE A 302 6.82 15.89 8.09
C ILE A 302 6.52 14.60 7.32
N ILE A 303 7.52 14.06 6.61
CA ILE A 303 7.27 13.01 5.62
C ILE A 303 6.79 11.69 6.23
N LEU A 304 7.29 11.32 7.42
CA LEU A 304 6.95 10.02 8.03
C LEU A 304 5.51 10.01 8.58
N PRO A 305 5.10 10.93 9.47
CA PRO A 305 3.72 10.96 9.96
C PRO A 305 2.72 11.17 8.82
N ASP A 306 2.97 12.13 7.93
CA ASP A 306 2.05 12.44 6.84
C ASP A 306 1.84 11.23 5.92
N SER A 307 2.93 10.53 5.53
CA SER A 307 2.81 9.38 4.65
C SER A 307 2.09 8.20 5.29
N CYS A 308 2.33 7.94 6.59
CA CYS A 308 1.61 6.89 7.32
C CYS A 308 0.10 7.21 7.45
N ILE A 309 -0.23 8.46 7.81
CA ILE A 309 -1.63 8.91 7.95
C ILE A 309 -2.35 8.90 6.60
N LEU A 310 -1.67 9.37 5.54
CA LEU A 310 -2.25 9.36 4.20
C LEU A 310 -2.49 7.95 3.69
N LEU A 311 -1.55 7.03 3.87
CA LEU A 311 -1.70 5.67 3.39
C LEU A 311 -2.81 4.90 4.13
N ASP A 312 -2.91 5.02 5.46
CA ASP A 312 -4.02 4.54 6.28
C ASP A 312 -5.37 5.03 5.71
N TYR A 313 -5.51 6.34 5.53
CA TYR A 313 -6.71 6.92 4.93
C TYR A 313 -7.00 6.35 3.53
N MET A 314 -5.98 6.22 2.68
CA MET A 314 -6.14 5.73 1.32
C MET A 314 -6.58 4.27 1.27
N LEU A 315 -6.03 3.41 2.13
CA LEU A 315 -6.40 2.00 2.22
C LEU A 315 -7.84 1.82 2.69
N VAL A 316 -8.24 2.53 3.75
CA VAL A 316 -9.62 2.50 4.27
C VAL A 316 -10.60 3.02 3.20
N LYS A 317 -10.26 4.08 2.47
CA LYS A 317 -11.13 4.61 1.41
C LYS A 317 -11.22 3.70 0.20
N LEU A 318 -10.14 3.06 -0.21
CA LEU A 318 -10.19 2.08 -1.31
C LEU A 318 -11.00 0.85 -0.90
N CYS A 319 -10.88 0.40 0.36
CA CYS A 319 -11.70 -0.68 0.91
C CYS A 319 -13.20 -0.34 0.80
N ASP A 320 -13.61 0.84 1.28
CA ASP A 320 -14.98 1.36 1.14
C ASP A 320 -15.47 1.39 -0.32
N VAL A 321 -14.62 1.86 -1.25
CA VAL A 321 -14.96 1.93 -2.67
C VAL A 321 -15.18 0.55 -3.25
N VAL A 322 -14.30 -0.41 -2.97
CA VAL A 322 -14.42 -1.78 -3.52
C VAL A 322 -15.60 -2.52 -2.91
N GLU A 323 -15.84 -2.38 -1.60
CA GLU A 323 -16.96 -3.01 -0.90
C GLU A 323 -18.31 -2.57 -1.46
N LYS A 324 -18.45 -1.25 -1.70
CA LYS A 324 -19.73 -0.62 -2.10
C LYS A 324 -19.85 -0.40 -3.59
N LEU A 325 -18.89 -0.92 -4.40
CA LEU A 325 -18.83 -0.70 -5.83
C LEU A 325 -20.13 -1.12 -6.52
N GLN A 326 -20.74 -0.21 -7.28
CA GLN A 326 -21.86 -0.51 -8.12
C GLN A 326 -21.33 -1.12 -9.41
N VAL A 327 -21.73 -2.36 -9.69
CA VAL A 327 -21.28 -3.12 -10.87
C VAL A 327 -22.46 -3.31 -11.80
N TYR A 328 -22.27 -3.10 -13.10
CA TYR A 328 -23.29 -3.19 -14.13
C TYR A 328 -23.02 -4.32 -15.15
N PRO A 329 -23.31 -5.60 -14.82
CA PRO A 329 -23.04 -6.73 -15.72
C PRO A 329 -23.73 -6.60 -17.09
N ASN A 330 -24.94 -6.04 -17.13
CA ASN A 330 -25.65 -5.81 -18.39
C ASN A 330 -24.89 -4.82 -19.28
N ARG A 331 -24.34 -3.76 -18.70
CA ARG A 331 -23.53 -2.79 -19.45
C ARG A 331 -22.22 -3.39 -19.93
N MET A 332 -21.60 -4.28 -19.14
CA MET A 332 -20.42 -5.06 -19.58
C MET A 332 -20.76 -5.91 -20.80
N ALA A 333 -21.93 -6.57 -20.80
CA ALA A 333 -22.39 -7.37 -21.93
C ALA A 333 -22.70 -6.51 -23.18
N GLU A 334 -23.32 -5.33 -23.00
CA GLU A 334 -23.56 -4.37 -24.09
C GLU A 334 -22.24 -3.90 -24.72
N ASN A 335 -21.24 -3.56 -23.89
CA ASN A 335 -19.90 -3.16 -24.37
C ASN A 335 -19.19 -4.29 -25.12
N LEU A 336 -19.32 -5.55 -24.68
CA LEU A 336 -18.84 -6.71 -25.40
C LEU A 336 -19.48 -6.80 -26.79
N ALA A 337 -20.79 -6.56 -26.89
CA ALA A 337 -21.54 -6.67 -28.13
C ALA A 337 -21.20 -5.56 -29.17
N LEU A 338 -20.57 -4.46 -28.77
CA LEU A 338 -20.25 -3.32 -29.66
C LEU A 338 -19.48 -3.73 -30.92
N THR A 339 -18.56 -4.66 -30.79
CA THR A 339 -17.71 -5.14 -31.90
C THR A 339 -18.29 -6.36 -32.63
N LYS A 340 -19.52 -6.76 -32.30
CA LYS A 340 -20.27 -7.86 -32.97
C LYS A 340 -19.45 -9.16 -33.08
N GLY A 341 -18.61 -9.48 -32.06
CA GLY A 341 -17.83 -10.70 -31.99
C GLY A 341 -16.45 -10.66 -32.67
N LEU A 342 -15.96 -9.50 -33.10
CA LEU A 342 -14.62 -9.37 -33.72
C LEU A 342 -13.50 -9.92 -32.82
N TYR A 343 -13.67 -9.92 -31.51
CA TYR A 343 -12.71 -10.47 -30.55
C TYR A 343 -12.53 -12.00 -30.66
N PHE A 344 -13.40 -12.72 -31.39
CA PHE A 344 -13.21 -14.15 -31.68
C PHE A 344 -12.32 -14.42 -32.91
N SER A 345 -11.84 -13.40 -33.62
CA SER A 345 -11.06 -13.54 -34.84
C SER A 345 -9.78 -14.40 -34.66
N GLN A 346 -9.13 -14.30 -33.50
CA GLN A 346 -7.96 -15.13 -33.20
C GLN A 346 -8.32 -16.61 -33.05
N SER A 347 -9.47 -16.94 -32.43
CA SER A 347 -9.92 -18.33 -32.29
C SER A 347 -10.10 -19.00 -33.64
N ILE A 348 -10.73 -18.32 -34.59
CA ILE A 348 -10.91 -18.82 -35.97
C ILE A 348 -9.57 -18.92 -36.71
N LEU A 349 -8.68 -17.92 -36.58
CA LEU A 349 -7.35 -17.95 -37.18
C LEU A 349 -6.54 -19.18 -36.74
N LEU A 350 -6.53 -19.45 -35.42
CA LEU A 350 -5.83 -20.59 -34.85
C LEU A 350 -6.43 -21.94 -35.29
N ALA A 351 -7.76 -22.03 -35.37
CA ALA A 351 -8.43 -23.23 -35.84
C ALA A 351 -8.12 -23.52 -37.31
N LEU A 352 -8.11 -22.52 -38.20
CA LEU A 352 -7.74 -22.65 -39.57
C LEU A 352 -6.31 -23.17 -39.75
N THR A 353 -5.37 -22.65 -38.97
CA THR A 353 -3.97 -23.11 -39.02
C THR A 353 -3.83 -24.56 -38.54
N ARG A 354 -4.57 -24.96 -37.51
CA ARG A 354 -4.64 -26.37 -37.04
C ARG A 354 -5.28 -27.28 -38.11
N ALA A 355 -6.23 -26.76 -38.87
CA ALA A 355 -6.84 -27.49 -40.00
C ALA A 355 -5.96 -27.48 -41.28
N GLY A 356 -4.66 -27.10 -41.19
CA GLY A 356 -3.70 -27.16 -42.26
C GLY A 356 -3.69 -25.98 -43.22
N ALA A 357 -4.36 -24.86 -42.88
CA ALA A 357 -4.28 -23.66 -43.70
C ALA A 357 -2.93 -22.96 -43.51
N GLU A 358 -2.35 -22.48 -44.65
CA GLU A 358 -1.20 -21.58 -44.59
C GLU A 358 -1.55 -20.33 -43.79
N ARG A 359 -0.68 -19.96 -42.83
CA ARG A 359 -0.95 -18.85 -41.89
C ARG A 359 -1.35 -17.54 -42.59
N LYS A 360 -0.69 -17.21 -43.69
CA LYS A 360 -0.99 -15.98 -44.44
C LYS A 360 -2.38 -16.03 -45.05
N LYS A 361 -2.76 -17.13 -45.67
CA LYS A 361 -4.08 -17.32 -46.26
C LYS A 361 -5.21 -17.33 -45.18
N ALA A 362 -4.94 -18.02 -44.06
CA ALA A 362 -5.86 -18.00 -42.92
C ALA A 362 -6.07 -16.58 -42.36
N TYR A 363 -4.98 -15.80 -42.21
CA TYR A 363 -5.06 -14.41 -41.79
C TYR A 363 -5.89 -13.56 -42.74
N GLU A 364 -5.63 -13.65 -44.05
CA GLU A 364 -6.38 -12.90 -45.09
C GLU A 364 -7.86 -13.26 -45.11
N ALA A 365 -8.21 -14.55 -44.95
CA ALA A 365 -9.59 -14.99 -44.87
C ALA A 365 -10.34 -14.42 -43.64
N VAL A 366 -9.70 -14.55 -42.44
CA VAL A 366 -10.24 -13.97 -41.19
C VAL A 366 -10.37 -12.46 -41.30
N GLN A 367 -9.40 -11.78 -41.89
CA GLN A 367 -9.46 -10.33 -42.12
C GLN A 367 -10.61 -9.92 -43.03
N ARG A 368 -10.89 -10.66 -44.11
CA ARG A 368 -12.06 -10.36 -44.98
C ARG A 368 -13.36 -10.48 -44.21
N ALA A 369 -13.56 -11.55 -43.43
CA ALA A 369 -14.73 -11.72 -42.58
C ALA A 369 -14.87 -10.60 -41.55
N ALA A 370 -13.76 -10.27 -40.87
CA ALA A 370 -13.71 -9.20 -39.89
C ALA A 370 -14.04 -7.83 -40.48
N MET A 371 -13.55 -7.51 -41.67
CA MET A 371 -13.80 -6.23 -42.33
C MET A 371 -15.26 -6.06 -42.78
N LYS A 372 -15.99 -7.14 -43.11
CA LYS A 372 -17.44 -7.11 -43.34
C LYS A 372 -18.16 -6.72 -42.04
N THR A 373 -17.83 -7.40 -40.94
CA THR A 373 -18.38 -7.08 -39.61
C THR A 373 -18.13 -5.64 -39.22
N TRP A 374 -16.89 -5.16 -39.41
CA TRP A 374 -16.51 -3.78 -39.13
C TRP A 374 -17.34 -2.75 -39.90
N LYS A 375 -17.71 -3.07 -41.14
CA LYS A 375 -18.59 -2.24 -41.99
C LYS A 375 -20.07 -2.36 -41.62
N GLY A 376 -20.42 -3.18 -40.64
CA GLY A 376 -21.78 -3.36 -40.17
C GLY A 376 -22.58 -4.47 -40.89
N GLU A 377 -21.94 -5.27 -41.72
CA GLU A 377 -22.52 -6.34 -42.54
C GLU A 377 -22.73 -7.64 -41.76
N GLY A 378 -23.41 -7.62 -40.63
CA GLY A 378 -23.67 -8.78 -39.77
C GLY A 378 -22.64 -8.97 -38.65
N THR A 379 -22.69 -10.11 -37.94
CA THR A 379 -21.77 -10.53 -36.89
C THR A 379 -20.53 -11.20 -37.48
N PHE A 380 -19.48 -11.28 -36.66
CA PHE A 380 -18.23 -11.96 -37.08
C PHE A 380 -18.47 -13.45 -37.37
N ALA A 381 -19.24 -14.14 -36.52
CA ALA A 381 -19.58 -15.55 -36.73
C ALA A 381 -20.32 -15.81 -38.05
N GLU A 382 -21.33 -14.97 -38.38
CA GLU A 382 -22.04 -15.05 -39.65
C GLU A 382 -21.10 -14.85 -40.85
N ASN A 383 -20.27 -13.82 -40.80
CA ASN A 383 -19.31 -13.54 -41.86
C ASN A 383 -18.23 -14.59 -42.00
N ALA A 384 -17.79 -15.19 -40.89
CA ALA A 384 -16.85 -16.32 -40.89
C ALA A 384 -17.43 -17.56 -41.57
N LYS A 385 -18.70 -17.88 -41.32
CA LYS A 385 -19.41 -19.00 -41.98
C LYS A 385 -19.58 -18.80 -43.48
N LEU A 386 -19.68 -17.55 -43.93
CA LEU A 386 -19.86 -17.19 -45.34
C LEU A 386 -18.54 -16.99 -46.11
N GLU A 387 -17.41 -16.96 -45.40
CA GLU A 387 -16.09 -16.81 -46.04
C GLU A 387 -15.62 -18.16 -46.61
N PRO A 388 -15.43 -18.29 -47.96
CA PRO A 388 -15.21 -19.57 -48.58
C PRO A 388 -14.02 -20.35 -48.06
N GLU A 389 -12.90 -19.69 -47.75
CA GLU A 389 -11.67 -20.35 -47.23
C GLU A 389 -11.86 -20.84 -45.80
N ILE A 390 -12.70 -20.20 -45.00
CA ILE A 390 -13.07 -20.63 -43.64
C ILE A 390 -14.03 -21.81 -43.73
N ALA A 391 -15.14 -21.66 -44.49
CA ALA A 391 -16.16 -22.69 -44.66
C ALA A 391 -15.64 -24.00 -45.28
N ALA A 392 -14.59 -23.92 -46.08
CA ALA A 392 -13.98 -25.10 -46.66
C ALA A 392 -13.18 -25.98 -45.64
N ARG A 393 -12.93 -25.47 -44.42
CA ARG A 393 -12.08 -26.14 -43.41
C ARG A 393 -12.77 -26.29 -42.04
N LEU A 394 -13.69 -25.43 -41.73
CA LEU A 394 -14.38 -25.41 -40.41
C LEU A 394 -15.89 -25.55 -40.66
N ALA A 395 -16.52 -26.51 -39.98
CA ALA A 395 -17.96 -26.68 -39.99
C ALA A 395 -18.67 -25.50 -39.28
N PRO A 396 -19.92 -25.15 -39.68
CA PRO A 396 -20.68 -24.08 -39.03
C PRO A 396 -20.75 -24.21 -37.50
N GLU A 397 -20.96 -25.42 -37.00
CA GLU A 397 -21.07 -25.71 -35.56
C GLU A 397 -19.73 -25.50 -34.83
N GLU A 398 -18.61 -25.77 -35.51
CA GLU A 398 -17.27 -25.49 -34.97
C GLU A 398 -17.01 -23.99 -34.90
N ILE A 399 -17.44 -23.23 -35.92
CA ILE A 399 -17.34 -21.76 -35.91
C ILE A 399 -18.15 -21.19 -34.75
N ASP A 400 -19.40 -21.70 -34.51
CA ASP A 400 -20.22 -21.25 -33.38
C ASP A 400 -19.53 -21.53 -32.03
N ARG A 401 -18.94 -22.71 -31.85
CA ARG A 401 -18.19 -23.07 -30.67
C ARG A 401 -16.95 -22.17 -30.47
N LEU A 402 -16.23 -21.87 -31.55
CA LEU A 402 -15.06 -20.99 -31.51
C LEU A 402 -15.42 -19.53 -31.23
N CYS A 403 -16.68 -19.13 -31.53
CA CYS A 403 -17.25 -17.82 -31.27
C CYS A 403 -18.04 -17.78 -29.95
N SER A 404 -17.73 -18.67 -28.99
CA SER A 404 -18.27 -18.68 -27.62
C SER A 404 -17.25 -18.18 -26.59
N PHE A 405 -17.71 -17.85 -25.39
CA PHE A 405 -16.84 -17.44 -24.28
C PHE A 405 -16.12 -18.63 -23.61
N ASP A 406 -16.52 -19.86 -23.88
CA ASP A 406 -16.03 -21.06 -23.19
C ASP A 406 -14.50 -21.17 -23.25
N ILE A 407 -13.92 -20.91 -24.42
CA ILE A 407 -12.47 -20.94 -24.62
C ILE A 407 -11.73 -19.88 -23.79
N HIS A 408 -12.35 -18.70 -23.63
CA HIS A 408 -11.74 -17.59 -22.91
C HIS A 408 -11.82 -17.76 -21.40
N PHE A 409 -12.78 -18.55 -20.91
CA PHE A 409 -13.03 -18.72 -19.46
C PHE A 409 -12.67 -20.10 -18.94
N GLU A 410 -12.18 -21.01 -19.77
CA GLU A 410 -11.79 -22.38 -19.43
C GLU A 410 -10.82 -22.44 -18.24
N HIS A 411 -9.92 -21.47 -18.13
CA HIS A 411 -8.86 -21.47 -17.11
C HIS A 411 -9.14 -20.54 -15.93
N VAL A 412 -10.31 -19.92 -15.85
CA VAL A 412 -10.67 -19.01 -14.73
C VAL A 412 -10.62 -19.74 -13.39
N ASP A 413 -11.18 -20.95 -13.31
CA ASP A 413 -11.16 -21.76 -12.08
C ASP A 413 -9.73 -22.12 -11.65
N ALA A 414 -8.85 -22.45 -12.59
CA ALA A 414 -7.46 -22.76 -12.28
C ALA A 414 -6.73 -21.54 -11.70
N THR A 415 -6.99 -20.34 -12.25
CA THR A 415 -6.41 -19.10 -11.75
C THR A 415 -6.91 -18.78 -10.33
N PHE A 416 -8.21 -18.93 -10.07
CA PHE A 416 -8.78 -18.70 -8.74
C PHE A 416 -8.23 -19.68 -7.70
N ARG A 417 -8.06 -20.98 -8.06
CA ARG A 417 -7.40 -21.96 -7.20
C ARG A 417 -5.96 -21.57 -6.85
N ALA A 418 -5.20 -21.16 -7.86
CA ALA A 418 -3.80 -20.76 -7.67
C ALA A 418 -3.65 -19.56 -6.70
N LEU A 419 -4.68 -18.70 -6.61
CA LEU A 419 -4.73 -17.55 -5.70
C LEU A 419 -5.37 -17.86 -4.34
N GLY A 420 -5.89 -19.07 -4.13
CA GLY A 420 -6.64 -19.41 -2.91
C GLY A 420 -8.00 -18.70 -2.81
N LEU A 421 -8.64 -18.41 -3.95
CA LEU A 421 -9.92 -17.70 -4.06
C LEU A 421 -11.09 -18.66 -4.38
N GLU A 422 -10.99 -19.95 -4.01
CA GLU A 422 -12.08 -20.92 -4.18
C GLU A 422 -13.31 -20.62 -3.34
#